data_9ffb468a79e30e79247d4a2e97f2501d
#
_entry.id   9ffb468a79e30e79247d4a2e97f2501d
#
_cell.length_a   1.000
_cell.length_b   1.000
_cell.length_c   1.000
_cell.angle_alpha   90.00
_cell.angle_beta   90.00
_cell.angle_gamma   90.00
#
_symmetry.space_group_name_H-M   'P 1'
#
loop_
_entity.id
_entity.type
_entity.pdbx_description
1 polymer ?
#
loop_
_entity_poly.entity_id
_entity_poly.type
_entity_poly.pdbx_seq_one_letter_code
_entity_poly.pdbx_strand_id
1 'polypeptide(L)'
;MNLKKYLSNPLITGTLFLTFAGTASRFMGFFFRIFLNDILGPVGLGLYQLTIPLMSLCLAACCNGFQTATSKLVAEHPSDQKYILSAAIFMSSVLSLIVSFLMYTNARMISLYMLGEQRCIPLVRMISFSLVPACIHSCINGYYYGLKKTAVPSITQLIEQSARIGSCYLVYIILQSENKSFLPVHSICGIAAGEFAAALFSISAAHFSISRCEVLYDPVPTPASRLFKQSCRNLAVLFIPMSLNYFLISFSSSVENMLIPKTLVRYGLSSSDALSLFGTLTGLSLPVLLFPGVLCSCACVLILPAISEANACGQKHHVSQTVTRSVSFGMCFGLSFTFIFFCLSDFIGNFLFGSDLCGYFIRKLCWLCPMLNISGMLCSVLHGLGMAKQVLLVNLLSCCIRISMIALLVPLNGIDAYLWALLASWIFLTAAVLFLVQKKTGK
;
A
#
# COMPACT_ATOMS: atom_id res chain seq x y z
N MET A 1 31.24 -6.34 -16.38
CA MET A 1 30.45 -5.21 -15.84
C MET A 1 30.75 -5.09 -14.36
N ASN A 2 31.44 -4.03 -13.91
CA ASN A 2 31.99 -3.95 -12.55
C ASN A 2 30.89 -3.70 -11.49
N LEU A 3 30.43 -4.73 -10.83
CA LEU A 3 29.41 -4.69 -9.78
C LEU A 3 29.78 -3.70 -8.65
N LYS A 4 31.08 -3.56 -8.33
CA LYS A 4 31.58 -2.58 -7.33
C LYS A 4 31.29 -1.12 -7.72
N LYS A 5 31.34 -0.76 -8.99
CA LYS A 5 31.08 0.61 -9.48
C LYS A 5 29.58 0.94 -9.43
N TYR A 6 28.69 -0.06 -9.59
CA TYR A 6 27.24 0.11 -9.45
C TYR A 6 26.81 0.24 -7.97
N LEU A 7 27.38 -0.56 -7.09
CA LEU A 7 27.12 -0.51 -5.64
C LEU A 7 27.70 0.74 -4.95
N SER A 8 28.64 1.45 -5.58
CA SER A 8 29.13 2.75 -5.06
C SER A 8 28.22 3.94 -5.35
N ASN A 9 27.17 3.76 -6.18
CA ASN A 9 26.21 4.83 -6.45
C ASN A 9 25.17 4.90 -5.31
N PRO A 10 25.11 6.00 -4.53
CA PRO A 10 24.22 6.11 -3.37
C PRO A 10 22.73 5.97 -3.72
N LEU A 11 22.33 6.29 -4.94
CA LEU A 11 20.97 6.10 -5.41
C LEU A 11 20.62 4.61 -5.57
N ILE A 12 21.53 3.83 -6.15
CA ILE A 12 21.30 2.39 -6.37
C ILE A 12 21.31 1.66 -5.02
N THR A 13 22.29 1.94 -4.18
CA THR A 13 22.38 1.33 -2.84
C THR A 13 21.16 1.69 -1.98
N GLY A 14 20.73 2.95 -2.04
CA GLY A 14 19.54 3.42 -1.34
C GLY A 14 18.26 2.73 -1.82
N THR A 15 18.10 2.57 -3.13
CA THR A 15 16.94 1.86 -3.70
C THR A 15 16.95 0.39 -3.33
N LEU A 16 18.10 -0.27 -3.36
CA LEU A 16 18.23 -1.68 -2.95
C LEU A 16 17.89 -1.86 -1.47
N PHE A 17 18.35 -0.96 -0.61
CA PHE A 17 18.04 -1.01 0.82
C PHE A 17 16.54 -0.82 1.09
N LEU A 18 15.89 0.12 0.42
CA LEU A 18 14.44 0.32 0.50
C LEU A 18 13.66 -0.89 0.00
N THR A 19 14.10 -1.48 -1.10
CA THR A 19 13.48 -2.69 -1.66
C THR A 19 13.63 -3.87 -0.71
N PHE A 20 14.81 -4.06 -0.12
CA PHE A 20 15.05 -5.11 0.88
C PHE A 20 14.15 -4.94 2.11
N ALA A 21 14.12 -3.73 2.69
CA ALA A 21 13.27 -3.43 3.83
C ALA A 21 11.78 -3.63 3.52
N GLY A 22 11.33 -3.17 2.34
CA GLY A 22 9.97 -3.38 1.88
C GLY A 22 9.60 -4.86 1.68
N THR A 23 10.54 -5.66 1.17
CA THR A 23 10.35 -7.10 1.02
C THR A 23 10.31 -7.79 2.38
N ALA A 24 11.25 -7.49 3.27
CA ALA A 24 11.28 -8.03 4.63
C ALA A 24 9.99 -7.70 5.41
N SER A 25 9.52 -6.45 5.32
CA SER A 25 8.27 -6.02 5.94
C SER A 25 7.05 -6.80 5.41
N ARG A 26 7.01 -7.12 4.12
CA ARG A 26 5.93 -7.93 3.54
C ARG A 26 5.98 -9.40 3.99
N PHE A 27 7.17 -9.97 4.11
CA PHE A 27 7.36 -11.30 4.72
C PHE A 27 6.86 -11.32 6.17
N MET A 28 7.27 -10.36 6.97
CA MET A 28 6.80 -10.22 8.35
C MET A 28 5.29 -10.10 8.40
N GLY A 29 4.69 -9.27 7.53
CA GLY A 29 3.25 -9.13 7.43
C GLY A 29 2.51 -10.40 6.99
N PHE A 30 3.12 -11.23 6.16
CA PHE A 30 2.58 -12.53 5.76
C PHE A 30 2.49 -13.48 6.96
N PHE A 31 3.58 -13.67 7.70
CA PHE A 31 3.56 -14.53 8.91
C PHE A 31 2.63 -13.98 9.99
N PHE A 32 2.54 -12.67 10.12
CA PHE A 32 1.61 -12.03 11.04
C PHE A 32 0.15 -12.37 10.72
N ARG A 33 -0.22 -12.51 9.45
CA ARG A 33 -1.58 -12.91 9.06
C ARG A 33 -1.88 -14.37 9.39
N ILE A 34 -0.89 -15.28 9.30
CA ILE A 34 -1.04 -16.66 9.76
C ILE A 34 -1.36 -16.64 11.26
N PHE A 35 -0.56 -15.95 12.06
CA PHE A 35 -0.77 -15.78 13.49
C PHE A 35 -2.16 -15.20 13.81
N LEU A 36 -2.60 -14.16 13.09
CA LEU A 36 -3.93 -13.59 13.29
C LEU A 36 -5.06 -14.57 12.93
N ASN A 37 -4.90 -15.36 11.88
CA ASN A 37 -5.89 -16.37 11.49
C ASN A 37 -6.05 -17.44 12.57
N ASP A 38 -4.95 -17.91 13.14
CA ASP A 38 -4.97 -18.97 14.16
C ASP A 38 -5.66 -18.51 15.44
N ILE A 39 -5.54 -17.23 15.81
CA ILE A 39 -6.09 -16.70 17.06
C ILE A 39 -7.50 -16.12 16.90
N LEU A 40 -7.75 -15.39 15.82
CA LEU A 40 -9.02 -14.69 15.59
C LEU A 40 -10.04 -15.54 14.82
N GLY A 41 -9.57 -16.56 14.12
CA GLY A 41 -10.36 -17.29 13.14
C GLY A 41 -10.72 -16.45 11.90
N PRO A 42 -11.38 -17.08 10.90
CA PRO A 42 -11.69 -16.43 9.63
C PRO A 42 -12.61 -15.20 9.76
N VAL A 43 -13.59 -15.25 10.68
CA VAL A 43 -14.53 -14.13 10.92
C VAL A 43 -13.82 -12.93 11.54
N GLY A 44 -12.97 -13.17 12.55
CA GLY A 44 -12.21 -12.11 13.19
C GLY A 44 -11.18 -11.47 12.23
N LEU A 45 -10.54 -12.30 11.40
CA LEU A 45 -9.67 -11.82 10.32
C LEU A 45 -10.45 -11.00 9.29
N GLY A 46 -11.70 -11.39 8.96
CA GLY A 46 -12.60 -10.64 8.10
C GLY A 46 -12.90 -9.23 8.63
N LEU A 47 -13.21 -9.11 9.93
CA LEU A 47 -13.41 -7.82 10.60
C LEU A 47 -12.17 -6.95 10.55
N TYR A 48 -10.99 -7.51 10.81
CA TYR A 48 -9.71 -6.82 10.68
C TYR A 48 -9.50 -6.32 9.25
N GLN A 49 -9.66 -7.20 8.25
CA GLN A 49 -9.46 -6.85 6.83
C GLN A 49 -10.47 -5.82 6.31
N LEU A 50 -11.69 -5.80 6.83
CA LEU A 50 -12.72 -4.83 6.44
C LEU A 50 -12.35 -3.39 6.86
N THR A 51 -11.56 -3.24 7.93
CA THR A 51 -11.16 -1.92 8.45
C THR A 51 -9.91 -1.34 7.78
N ILE A 52 -9.05 -2.18 7.18
CA ILE A 52 -7.79 -1.73 6.52
C ILE A 52 -8.03 -0.77 5.35
N PRO A 53 -8.98 -1.00 4.42
CA PRO A 53 -9.27 -0.05 3.34
C PRO A 53 -9.75 1.31 3.84
N LEU A 54 -10.51 1.36 4.95
CA LEU A 54 -10.92 2.61 5.59
C LEU A 54 -9.70 3.41 6.09
N MET A 55 -8.76 2.75 6.76
CA MET A 55 -7.49 3.36 7.17
C MET A 55 -6.73 3.89 5.95
N SER A 56 -6.59 3.08 4.90
CA SER A 56 -5.90 3.47 3.66
C SER A 56 -6.55 4.70 3.01
N LEU A 57 -7.87 4.81 3.03
CA LEU A 57 -8.61 5.96 2.53
C LEU A 57 -8.30 7.24 3.33
N CYS A 58 -8.29 7.14 4.67
CA CYS A 58 -7.94 8.26 5.54
C CYS A 58 -6.48 8.70 5.33
N LEU A 59 -5.54 7.76 5.23
CA LEU A 59 -4.14 8.06 4.95
C LEU A 59 -3.94 8.66 3.55
N ALA A 60 -4.70 8.25 2.56
CA ALA A 60 -4.68 8.86 1.24
C ALA A 60 -5.14 10.31 1.26
N ALA A 61 -6.12 10.62 2.11
CA ALA A 61 -6.65 11.97 2.27
C ALA A 61 -5.70 12.91 3.02
N CYS A 62 -5.03 12.45 4.08
CA CYS A 62 -4.28 13.33 5.00
C CYS A 62 -2.77 13.09 5.07
N CYS A 63 -2.22 12.04 4.42
CA CYS A 63 -0.85 11.60 4.62
C CYS A 63 -0.05 11.54 3.29
N ASN A 64 -0.47 10.70 2.35
CA ASN A 64 0.33 10.34 1.16
C ASN A 64 0.67 11.55 0.27
N GLY A 65 -0.27 12.51 0.14
CA GLY A 65 -0.05 13.74 -0.61
C GLY A 65 1.01 14.64 0.03
N PHE A 66 1.00 14.77 1.37
CA PHE A 66 2.04 15.53 2.09
C PHE A 66 3.41 14.88 1.96
N GLN A 67 3.51 13.57 2.10
CA GLN A 67 4.77 12.84 1.91
C GLN A 67 5.40 13.17 0.54
N THR A 68 4.61 13.07 -0.52
CA THR A 68 5.09 13.28 -1.89
C THR A 68 5.41 14.76 -2.16
N ALA A 69 4.57 15.69 -1.66
CA ALA A 69 4.80 17.13 -1.78
C ALA A 69 6.05 17.58 -1.02
N THR A 70 6.23 17.07 0.21
CA THR A 70 7.43 17.35 1.02
C THR A 70 8.68 16.85 0.32
N SER A 71 8.67 15.62 -0.21
CA SER A 71 9.81 15.06 -0.94
C SER A 71 10.21 15.93 -2.13
N LYS A 72 9.24 16.42 -2.89
CA LYS A 72 9.48 17.29 -4.05
C LYS A 72 10.05 18.63 -3.62
N LEU A 73 9.41 19.33 -2.68
CA LEU A 73 9.85 20.66 -2.26
C LEU A 73 11.23 20.66 -1.58
N VAL A 74 11.53 19.64 -0.78
CA VAL A 74 12.86 19.48 -0.14
C VAL A 74 13.95 19.29 -1.19
N ALA A 75 13.66 18.58 -2.28
CA ALA A 75 14.61 18.42 -3.39
C ALA A 75 14.79 19.69 -4.21
N GLU A 76 13.73 20.51 -4.39
CA GLU A 76 13.75 21.76 -5.16
C GLU A 76 14.35 22.94 -4.38
N HIS A 77 14.20 22.98 -3.03
CA HIS A 77 14.61 24.10 -2.17
C HIS A 77 15.53 23.63 -1.02
N PRO A 78 16.82 23.40 -1.28
CA PRO A 78 17.76 22.89 -0.28
C PRO A 78 17.99 23.82 0.92
N SER A 79 17.81 25.15 0.77
CA SER A 79 17.93 26.14 1.85
C SER A 79 16.79 26.10 2.88
N ASP A 80 15.59 25.69 2.43
CA ASP A 80 14.36 25.87 3.21
C ASP A 80 13.84 24.57 3.82
N GLN A 81 14.65 23.50 3.78
CA GLN A 81 14.27 22.14 4.16
C GLN A 81 13.65 22.03 5.55
N LYS A 82 14.17 22.75 6.55
CA LYS A 82 13.64 22.78 7.92
C LYS A 82 12.23 23.37 7.96
N TYR A 83 12.00 24.47 7.25
CA TYR A 83 10.67 25.12 7.21
C TYR A 83 9.65 24.32 6.43
N ILE A 84 10.08 23.65 5.35
CA ILE A 84 9.23 22.75 4.56
C ILE A 84 8.79 21.56 5.44
N LEU A 85 9.72 20.93 6.16
CA LEU A 85 9.40 19.80 7.04
C LEU A 85 8.46 20.22 8.19
N SER A 86 8.75 21.34 8.86
CA SER A 86 7.91 21.83 9.96
C SER A 86 6.50 22.20 9.49
N ALA A 87 6.39 22.83 8.31
CA ALA A 87 5.11 23.15 7.69
C ALA A 87 4.33 21.88 7.29
N ALA A 88 5.01 20.88 6.74
CA ALA A 88 4.40 19.60 6.38
C ALA A 88 3.86 18.85 7.61
N ILE A 89 4.66 18.74 8.67
CA ILE A 89 4.23 18.11 9.93
C ILE A 89 3.04 18.88 10.54
N PHE A 90 3.10 20.20 10.58
CA PHE A 90 2.02 21.01 11.13
C PHE A 90 0.72 20.81 10.35
N MET A 91 0.74 21.01 9.03
CA MET A 91 -0.46 20.91 8.18
C MET A 91 -1.04 19.49 8.18
N SER A 92 -0.21 18.47 8.06
CA SER A 92 -0.67 17.08 8.06
C SER A 92 -1.19 16.65 9.42
N SER A 93 -0.58 17.11 10.53
CA SER A 93 -1.06 16.84 11.88
C SER A 93 -2.42 17.49 12.16
N VAL A 94 -2.62 18.75 11.75
CA VAL A 94 -3.92 19.42 11.88
C VAL A 94 -5.00 18.67 11.09
N LEU A 95 -4.71 18.33 9.83
CA LEU A 95 -5.68 17.62 8.99
C LEU A 95 -5.97 16.20 9.54
N SER A 96 -4.94 15.47 9.96
CA SER A 96 -5.11 14.12 10.52
C SER A 96 -5.83 14.13 11.86
N LEU A 97 -5.65 15.16 12.71
CA LEU A 97 -6.42 15.35 13.93
C LEU A 97 -7.91 15.56 13.64
N ILE A 98 -8.23 16.38 12.64
CA ILE A 98 -9.62 16.60 12.22
C ILE A 98 -10.24 15.29 11.72
N VAL A 99 -9.54 14.57 10.82
CA VAL A 99 -10.03 13.29 10.28
C VAL A 99 -10.14 12.23 11.38
N SER A 100 -9.17 12.16 12.30
CA SER A 100 -9.18 11.26 13.46
C SER A 100 -10.38 11.54 14.37
N PHE A 101 -10.63 12.81 14.69
CA PHE A 101 -11.78 13.23 15.52
C PHE A 101 -13.11 12.88 14.85
N LEU A 102 -13.27 13.20 13.56
CA LEU A 102 -14.46 12.86 12.78
C LEU A 102 -14.68 11.35 12.72
N MET A 103 -13.62 10.58 12.54
CA MET A 103 -13.68 9.13 12.48
C MET A 103 -14.05 8.50 13.82
N TYR A 104 -13.50 9.02 14.93
CA TYR A 104 -13.81 8.55 16.28
C TYR A 104 -15.26 8.83 16.68
N THR A 105 -15.72 10.06 16.46
CA THR A 105 -17.08 10.48 16.83
C THR A 105 -18.15 9.81 15.97
N ASN A 106 -17.88 9.62 14.68
CA ASN A 106 -18.80 8.99 13.74
C ASN A 106 -18.54 7.48 13.55
N ALA A 107 -17.77 6.84 14.43
CA ALA A 107 -17.41 5.43 14.30
C ALA A 107 -18.64 4.50 14.16
N ARG A 108 -19.75 4.81 14.85
CA ARG A 108 -21.02 4.07 14.74
C ARG A 108 -21.62 4.18 13.35
N MET A 109 -21.70 5.40 12.80
CA MET A 109 -22.23 5.64 11.45
C MET A 109 -21.36 4.96 10.39
N ILE A 110 -20.04 5.11 10.48
CA ILE A 110 -19.09 4.48 9.57
C ILE A 110 -19.24 2.95 9.59
N SER A 111 -19.28 2.36 10.78
CA SER A 111 -19.40 0.91 10.93
C SER A 111 -20.71 0.36 10.39
N LEU A 112 -21.84 1.01 10.67
CA LEU A 112 -23.16 0.54 10.24
C LEU A 112 -23.44 0.79 8.76
N TYR A 113 -23.19 2.01 8.28
CA TYR A 113 -23.59 2.40 6.91
C TYR A 113 -22.50 2.10 5.88
N MET A 114 -21.22 2.38 6.19
CA MET A 114 -20.13 2.12 5.25
C MET A 114 -19.68 0.67 5.29
N LEU A 115 -19.30 0.15 6.47
CA LEU A 115 -18.80 -1.22 6.59
C LEU A 115 -19.93 -2.27 6.63
N GLY A 116 -21.13 -1.91 7.12
CA GLY A 116 -22.26 -2.82 7.24
C GLY A 116 -22.14 -3.80 8.42
N GLU A 117 -21.25 -3.51 9.40
CA GLU A 117 -20.93 -4.43 10.48
C GLU A 117 -20.72 -3.70 11.82
N GLN A 118 -21.61 -3.93 12.77
CA GLN A 118 -21.59 -3.25 14.07
C GLN A 118 -20.33 -3.59 14.90
N ARG A 119 -19.80 -4.79 14.77
CA ARG A 119 -18.58 -5.27 15.45
C ARG A 119 -17.34 -4.47 15.08
N CYS A 120 -17.38 -3.68 13.98
CA CYS A 120 -16.28 -2.81 13.57
C CYS A 120 -16.21 -1.49 14.38
N ILE A 121 -17.21 -1.11 15.19
CA ILE A 121 -17.21 0.15 15.94
C ILE A 121 -15.93 0.34 16.78
N PRO A 122 -15.53 -0.62 17.66
CA PRO A 122 -14.31 -0.47 18.44
C PRO A 122 -13.04 -0.45 17.55
N LEU A 123 -13.04 -1.17 16.43
CA LEU A 123 -11.91 -1.18 15.49
C LEU A 123 -11.73 0.20 14.85
N VAL A 124 -12.82 0.81 14.37
CA VAL A 124 -12.81 2.15 13.75
C VAL A 124 -12.32 3.21 14.75
N ARG A 125 -12.77 3.15 16.01
CA ARG A 125 -12.29 4.04 17.06
C ARG A 125 -10.79 3.88 17.31
N MET A 126 -10.30 2.65 17.37
CA MET A 126 -8.86 2.39 17.58
C MET A 126 -8.00 2.86 16.39
N ILE A 127 -8.43 2.62 15.16
CA ILE A 127 -7.72 3.10 13.96
C ILE A 127 -7.57 4.62 13.96
N SER A 128 -8.56 5.36 14.47
CA SER A 128 -8.49 6.83 14.47
C SER A 128 -7.25 7.36 15.22
N PHE A 129 -6.78 6.68 16.27
CA PHE A 129 -5.58 7.06 17.00
C PHE A 129 -4.27 6.85 16.21
N SER A 130 -4.27 5.98 15.21
CA SER A 130 -3.09 5.71 14.40
C SER A 130 -2.82 6.77 13.32
N LEU A 131 -3.82 7.59 12.96
CA LEU A 131 -3.70 8.52 11.83
C LEU A 131 -2.68 9.63 12.05
N VAL A 132 -2.64 10.22 13.24
CA VAL A 132 -1.72 11.33 13.56
C VAL A 132 -0.25 10.87 13.51
N PRO A 133 0.16 9.81 14.24
CA PRO A 133 1.53 9.33 14.18
C PRO A 133 1.92 8.86 12.76
N ALA A 134 1.00 8.23 12.01
CA ALA A 134 1.21 7.84 10.62
C ALA A 134 1.54 9.06 9.73
N CYS A 135 0.80 10.16 9.87
CA CYS A 135 1.05 11.39 9.11
C CYS A 135 2.40 12.03 9.46
N ILE A 136 2.79 12.02 10.73
CA ILE A 136 4.06 12.59 11.18
C ILE A 136 5.25 11.84 10.56
N HIS A 137 5.33 10.50 10.76
CA HIS A 137 6.46 9.76 10.22
C HIS A 137 6.47 9.76 8.69
N SER A 138 5.31 9.82 8.03
CA SER A 138 5.21 9.90 6.59
C SER A 138 5.78 11.21 6.03
N CYS A 139 5.50 12.37 6.66
CA CYS A 139 6.11 13.64 6.28
C CYS A 139 7.64 13.60 6.45
N ILE A 140 8.13 13.00 7.54
CA ILE A 140 9.56 12.84 7.78
C ILE A 140 10.19 11.89 6.74
N ASN A 141 9.52 10.78 6.39
CA ASN A 141 9.95 9.91 5.30
C ASN A 141 10.02 10.67 3.97
N GLY A 142 9.02 11.53 3.67
CA GLY A 142 9.02 12.42 2.52
C GLY A 142 10.24 13.36 2.50
N TYR A 143 10.59 13.94 3.64
CA TYR A 143 11.80 14.75 3.80
C TYR A 143 13.07 13.98 3.42
N TYR A 144 13.23 12.76 3.95
CA TYR A 144 14.40 11.93 3.65
C TYR A 144 14.42 11.44 2.19
N TYR A 145 13.26 11.18 1.58
CA TYR A 145 13.19 10.90 0.14
C TYR A 145 13.65 12.10 -0.71
N GLY A 146 13.28 13.32 -0.32
CA GLY A 146 13.76 14.55 -0.96
C GLY A 146 15.28 14.72 -0.86
N LEU A 147 15.87 14.31 0.26
CA LEU A 147 17.32 14.28 0.46
C LEU A 147 18.02 13.09 -0.23
N LYS A 148 17.28 12.20 -0.90
CA LYS A 148 17.79 10.94 -1.46
C LYS A 148 18.43 9.99 -0.42
N LYS A 149 18.04 10.11 0.85
CA LYS A 149 18.52 9.29 1.98
C LYS A 149 17.46 8.28 2.36
N THR A 150 17.48 7.11 1.76
CA THR A 150 16.43 6.08 1.93
C THR A 150 16.60 5.19 3.17
N ALA A 151 17.74 5.27 3.87
CA ALA A 151 18.00 4.45 5.05
C ALA A 151 16.98 4.68 6.18
N VAL A 152 16.65 5.95 6.48
CA VAL A 152 15.69 6.27 7.55
C VAL A 152 14.27 5.75 7.19
N PRO A 153 13.68 6.03 6.02
CA PRO A 153 12.40 5.45 5.63
C PRO A 153 12.37 3.91 5.67
N SER A 154 13.46 3.26 5.25
CA SER A 154 13.55 1.80 5.27
C SER A 154 13.54 1.22 6.69
N ILE A 155 14.31 1.83 7.60
CA ILE A 155 14.34 1.44 9.02
C ILE A 155 12.99 1.74 9.69
N THR A 156 12.39 2.90 9.39
CA THR A 156 11.05 3.27 9.88
C THR A 156 10.02 2.18 9.55
N GLN A 157 10.01 1.67 8.31
CA GLN A 157 9.11 0.61 7.87
C GLN A 157 9.33 -0.71 8.63
N LEU A 158 10.58 -1.07 8.89
CA LEU A 158 10.89 -2.28 9.67
C LEU A 158 10.50 -2.12 11.15
N ILE A 159 10.76 -0.95 11.77
CA ILE A 159 10.36 -0.65 13.15
C ILE A 159 8.83 -0.68 13.27
N GLU A 160 8.11 -0.04 12.36
CA GLU A 160 6.65 -0.06 12.30
C GLU A 160 6.12 -1.48 12.32
N GLN A 161 6.61 -2.32 11.41
CA GLN A 161 6.13 -3.70 11.28
C GLN A 161 6.52 -4.55 12.49
N SER A 162 7.74 -4.40 13.01
CA SER A 162 8.22 -5.13 14.20
C SER A 162 7.43 -4.74 15.45
N ALA A 163 7.17 -3.45 15.65
CA ALA A 163 6.39 -2.96 16.77
C ALA A 163 4.92 -3.40 16.69
N ARG A 164 4.33 -3.40 15.47
CA ARG A 164 2.98 -3.92 15.21
C ARG A 164 2.84 -5.39 15.63
N ILE A 165 3.75 -6.23 15.16
CA ILE A 165 3.74 -7.67 15.47
C ILE A 165 4.04 -7.90 16.94
N GLY A 166 5.11 -7.28 17.47
CA GLY A 166 5.53 -7.46 18.85
C GLY A 166 4.47 -7.03 19.86
N SER A 167 3.80 -5.89 19.63
CA SER A 167 2.72 -5.43 20.51
C SER A 167 1.49 -6.35 20.47
N CYS A 168 1.09 -6.84 19.29
CA CYS A 168 0.00 -7.83 19.18
C CYS A 168 0.34 -9.11 19.92
N TYR A 169 1.56 -9.61 19.79
CA TYR A 169 2.02 -10.81 20.45
C TYR A 169 2.07 -10.64 21.97
N LEU A 170 2.56 -9.49 22.45
CA LEU A 170 2.56 -9.15 23.88
C LEU A 170 1.14 -9.10 24.46
N VAL A 171 0.22 -8.43 23.78
CA VAL A 171 -1.19 -8.37 24.20
C VAL A 171 -1.82 -9.77 24.22
N TYR A 172 -1.49 -10.61 23.23
CA TYR A 172 -1.96 -12.00 23.20
C TYR A 172 -1.49 -12.78 24.41
N ILE A 173 -0.20 -12.72 24.78
CA ILE A 173 0.34 -13.43 25.96
C ILE A 173 -0.32 -12.93 27.26
N ILE A 174 -0.50 -11.61 27.43
CA ILE A 174 -1.13 -11.03 28.61
C ILE A 174 -2.58 -11.50 28.73
N LEU A 175 -3.36 -11.46 27.66
CA LEU A 175 -4.75 -11.91 27.66
C LEU A 175 -4.87 -13.40 27.93
N GLN A 176 -3.96 -14.20 27.35
CA GLN A 176 -3.93 -15.65 27.60
C GLN A 176 -3.64 -15.97 29.08
N SER A 177 -2.72 -15.23 29.72
CA SER A 177 -2.44 -15.40 31.15
C SER A 177 -3.61 -15.04 32.06
N GLU A 178 -4.50 -14.14 31.58
CA GLU A 178 -5.73 -13.76 32.28
C GLU A 178 -6.97 -14.59 31.87
N ASN A 179 -6.80 -15.64 31.07
CA ASN A 179 -7.89 -16.42 30.47
C ASN A 179 -8.92 -15.58 29.69
N LYS A 180 -8.48 -14.50 29.06
CA LYS A 180 -9.31 -13.63 28.22
C LYS A 180 -9.09 -13.92 26.74
N SER A 181 -10.16 -13.80 25.94
CA SER A 181 -10.08 -13.98 24.49
C SER A 181 -9.42 -12.80 23.80
N PHE A 182 -8.57 -13.09 22.80
CA PHE A 182 -8.02 -12.09 21.92
C PHE A 182 -9.07 -11.67 20.89
N LEU A 183 -9.40 -10.38 20.82
CA LEU A 183 -10.43 -9.82 19.93
C LEU A 183 -9.77 -9.07 18.75
N PRO A 184 -10.48 -8.89 17.61
CA PRO A 184 -9.96 -8.13 16.46
C PRO A 184 -9.49 -6.71 16.78
N VAL A 185 -10.06 -6.07 17.82
CA VAL A 185 -9.63 -4.73 18.26
C VAL A 185 -8.18 -4.72 18.76
N HIS A 186 -7.70 -5.81 19.36
CA HIS A 186 -6.33 -5.91 19.86
C HIS A 186 -5.31 -5.93 18.70
N SER A 187 -5.66 -6.53 17.55
CA SER A 187 -4.81 -6.47 16.35
C SER A 187 -4.72 -5.05 15.78
N ILE A 188 -5.77 -4.25 15.91
CA ILE A 188 -5.76 -2.84 15.53
C ILE A 188 -4.93 -2.00 16.52
N CYS A 189 -4.94 -2.34 17.82
CA CYS A 189 -4.00 -1.72 18.79
C CYS A 189 -2.55 -1.93 18.36
N GLY A 190 -2.24 -3.10 17.80
CA GLY A 190 -0.93 -3.37 17.22
C GLY A 190 -0.56 -2.44 16.06
N ILE A 191 -1.51 -2.12 15.18
CA ILE A 191 -1.31 -1.11 14.13
C ILE A 191 -0.95 0.23 14.76
N ALA A 192 -1.75 0.71 15.72
CA ALA A 192 -1.50 1.97 16.38
C ALA A 192 -0.11 1.99 17.05
N ALA A 193 0.27 0.93 17.77
CA ALA A 193 1.60 0.81 18.37
C ALA A 193 2.73 0.88 17.33
N GLY A 194 2.55 0.24 16.17
CA GLY A 194 3.49 0.32 15.04
C GLY A 194 3.67 1.74 14.53
N GLU A 195 2.56 2.46 14.29
CA GLU A 195 2.59 3.85 13.81
C GLU A 195 3.23 4.80 14.85
N PHE A 196 2.95 4.61 16.14
CA PHE A 196 3.60 5.37 17.22
C PHE A 196 5.11 5.10 17.29
N ALA A 197 5.54 3.85 17.21
CA ALA A 197 6.97 3.50 17.21
C ALA A 197 7.70 4.08 15.99
N ALA A 198 7.08 4.01 14.80
CA ALA A 198 7.58 4.61 13.58
C ALA A 198 7.74 6.14 13.70
N ALA A 199 6.73 6.80 14.28
CA ALA A 199 6.75 8.24 14.50
C ALA A 199 7.84 8.66 15.47
N LEU A 200 7.99 7.98 16.61
CA LEU A 200 9.04 8.25 17.60
C LEU A 200 10.45 8.10 17.01
N PHE A 201 10.69 7.00 16.28
CA PHE A 201 11.96 6.80 15.59
C PHE A 201 12.23 7.90 14.56
N SER A 202 11.25 8.20 13.71
CA SER A 202 11.39 9.20 12.64
C SER A 202 11.65 10.60 13.21
N ILE A 203 10.94 11.00 14.27
CA ILE A 203 11.16 12.29 14.96
C ILE A 203 12.60 12.35 15.52
N SER A 204 13.06 11.28 16.18
CA SER A 204 14.42 11.21 16.71
C SER A 204 15.45 11.34 15.58
N ALA A 205 15.28 10.62 14.49
CA ALA A 205 16.16 10.70 13.31
C ALA A 205 16.17 12.11 12.70
N ALA A 206 15.00 12.74 12.55
CA ALA A 206 14.90 14.10 12.02
C ALA A 206 15.58 15.13 12.93
N HIS A 207 15.41 15.02 14.24
CA HIS A 207 16.07 15.90 15.21
C HIS A 207 17.60 15.86 15.05
N PHE A 208 18.21 14.68 15.01
CA PHE A 208 19.65 14.53 14.82
C PHE A 208 20.13 15.03 13.44
N SER A 209 19.32 14.86 12.39
CA SER A 209 19.70 15.31 11.04
C SER A 209 19.68 16.83 10.92
N ILE A 210 18.64 17.49 11.45
CA ILE A 210 18.48 18.94 11.38
C ILE A 210 19.54 19.64 12.20
N SER A 211 19.84 19.17 13.40
CA SER A 211 20.89 19.74 14.26
C SER A 211 22.28 19.72 13.59
N ARG A 212 22.54 18.74 12.72
CA ARG A 212 23.79 18.71 11.93
C ARG A 212 23.78 19.66 10.74
N CYS A 213 22.62 19.92 10.13
CA CYS A 213 22.52 20.85 9.00
C CYS A 213 22.61 22.32 9.40
N GLU A 214 22.20 22.69 10.63
CA GLU A 214 22.31 24.07 11.15
C GLU A 214 23.75 24.56 11.22
N VAL A 215 24.73 23.65 11.31
CA VAL A 215 26.17 23.97 11.35
C VAL A 215 26.74 24.29 9.97
N LEU A 216 26.02 23.98 8.86
CA LEU A 216 26.56 24.04 7.50
C LEU A 216 25.98 25.17 6.63
N TYR A 217 24.91 25.85 7.08
CA TYR A 217 24.27 26.91 6.29
C TYR A 217 24.25 28.24 7.07
N ASP A 218 24.71 29.29 6.42
CA ASP A 218 24.58 30.67 6.91
C ASP A 218 23.11 31.05 7.10
N PRO A 219 22.78 31.86 8.14
CA PRO A 219 21.42 32.27 8.42
C PRO A 219 20.82 33.03 7.23
N VAL A 220 19.74 32.54 6.69
CA VAL A 220 18.97 33.19 5.61
C VAL A 220 18.42 34.52 6.15
N PRO A 221 18.60 35.67 5.43
CA PRO A 221 18.20 36.99 5.90
C PRO A 221 16.68 37.22 5.97
N THR A 222 15.86 36.23 5.67
CA THR A 222 14.40 36.30 5.70
C THR A 222 13.84 35.80 7.05
N PRO A 223 12.84 36.46 7.65
CA PRO A 223 12.26 36.04 8.92
C PRO A 223 11.66 34.64 8.83
N ALA A 224 11.94 33.80 9.82
CA ALA A 224 11.51 32.40 9.89
C ALA A 224 10.00 32.20 9.69
N SER A 225 9.18 33.12 10.20
CA SER A 225 7.73 33.11 10.02
C SER A 225 7.29 33.27 8.55
N ARG A 226 8.05 34.06 7.76
CA ARG A 226 7.77 34.27 6.33
C ARG A 226 8.09 32.99 5.54
N LEU A 227 9.24 32.36 5.82
CA LEU A 227 9.63 31.10 5.19
C LEU A 227 8.66 29.96 5.52
N PHE A 228 8.22 29.88 6.77
CA PHE A 228 7.19 28.91 7.18
C PHE A 228 5.87 29.13 6.43
N LYS A 229 5.36 30.37 6.37
CA LYS A 229 4.12 30.69 5.66
C LYS A 229 4.22 30.41 4.15
N GLN A 230 5.36 30.70 3.55
CA GLN A 230 5.64 30.39 2.14
C GLN A 230 5.66 28.88 1.92
N SER A 231 6.32 28.11 2.80
CA SER A 231 6.34 26.65 2.75
C SER A 231 4.94 26.04 2.88
N CYS A 232 4.11 26.55 3.77
CA CYS A 232 2.69 26.12 3.89
C CYS A 232 1.93 26.36 2.58
N ARG A 233 2.09 27.54 1.95
CA ARG A 233 1.43 27.83 0.67
C ARG A 233 1.89 26.92 -0.45
N ASN A 234 3.20 26.70 -0.58
CA ASN A 234 3.77 25.83 -1.61
C ASN A 234 3.33 24.37 -1.42
N LEU A 235 3.31 23.89 -0.17
CA LEU A 235 2.80 22.57 0.17
C LEU A 235 1.32 22.42 -0.18
N ALA A 236 0.47 23.40 0.16
CA ALA A 236 -0.96 23.33 -0.13
C ALA A 236 -1.24 23.18 -1.64
N VAL A 237 -0.50 23.92 -2.49
CA VAL A 237 -0.67 23.86 -3.94
C VAL A 237 -0.31 22.48 -4.50
N LEU A 238 0.73 21.84 -3.97
CA LEU A 238 1.15 20.52 -4.43
C LEU A 238 0.34 19.38 -3.78
N PHE A 239 -0.05 19.54 -2.52
CA PHE A 239 -0.78 18.55 -1.75
C PHE A 239 -2.12 18.19 -2.41
N ILE A 240 -2.92 19.20 -2.80
CA ILE A 240 -4.29 18.97 -3.31
C ILE A 240 -4.32 18.00 -4.51
N PRO A 241 -3.59 18.24 -5.62
CA PRO A 241 -3.65 17.33 -6.76
C PRO A 241 -3.02 15.95 -6.47
N MET A 242 -1.99 15.90 -5.62
CA MET A 242 -1.36 14.63 -5.24
C MET A 242 -2.26 13.78 -4.34
N SER A 243 -2.87 14.40 -3.33
CA SER A 243 -3.84 13.72 -2.45
C SER A 243 -5.07 13.25 -3.20
N LEU A 244 -5.58 14.02 -4.15
CA LEU A 244 -6.72 13.60 -4.95
C LEU A 244 -6.45 12.31 -5.73
N ASN A 245 -5.25 12.17 -6.29
CA ASN A 245 -4.84 10.94 -7.00
C ASN A 245 -4.82 9.72 -6.06
N TYR A 246 -4.17 9.84 -4.89
CA TYR A 246 -4.15 8.77 -3.89
C TYR A 246 -5.54 8.46 -3.34
N PHE A 247 -6.34 9.50 -3.12
CA PHE A 247 -7.71 9.37 -2.62
C PHE A 247 -8.59 8.60 -3.60
N LEU A 248 -8.56 8.92 -4.89
CA LEU A 248 -9.36 8.22 -5.91
C LEU A 248 -9.05 6.72 -5.97
N ILE A 249 -7.76 6.35 -5.92
CA ILE A 249 -7.34 4.94 -5.91
C ILE A 249 -7.80 4.25 -4.62
N SER A 250 -7.56 4.86 -3.47
CA SER A 250 -7.93 4.28 -2.16
C SER A 250 -9.44 4.23 -1.97
N PHE A 251 -10.18 5.23 -2.48
CA PHE A 251 -11.64 5.25 -2.46
C PHE A 251 -12.21 4.08 -3.28
N SER A 252 -11.73 3.87 -4.50
CA SER A 252 -12.16 2.75 -5.34
C SER A 252 -11.91 1.41 -4.67
N SER A 253 -10.73 1.22 -4.09
CA SER A 253 -10.39 0.00 -3.34
C SER A 253 -11.25 -0.17 -2.08
N SER A 254 -11.54 0.92 -1.36
CA SER A 254 -12.39 0.88 -0.16
C SER A 254 -13.83 0.51 -0.49
N VAL A 255 -14.39 1.10 -1.55
CA VAL A 255 -15.74 0.74 -2.05
C VAL A 255 -15.81 -0.73 -2.41
N GLU A 256 -14.82 -1.25 -3.14
CA GLU A 256 -14.72 -2.67 -3.48
C GLU A 256 -14.77 -3.56 -2.24
N ASN A 257 -13.87 -3.33 -1.28
CA ASN A 257 -13.77 -4.17 -0.09
C ASN A 257 -15.00 -4.10 0.82
N MET A 258 -15.67 -2.95 0.89
CA MET A 258 -16.90 -2.77 1.64
C MET A 258 -18.12 -3.43 0.95
N LEU A 259 -18.09 -3.48 -0.37
CA LEU A 259 -19.21 -4.01 -1.15
C LEU A 259 -19.27 -5.54 -1.10
N ILE A 260 -18.13 -6.22 -1.04
CA ILE A 260 -18.04 -7.70 -1.08
C ILE A 260 -18.87 -8.34 0.03
N PRO A 261 -18.65 -8.09 1.34
CA PRO A 261 -19.47 -8.71 2.38
C PRO A 261 -20.96 -8.35 2.26
N LYS A 262 -21.28 -7.09 1.91
CA LYS A 262 -22.67 -6.64 1.74
C LYS A 262 -23.41 -7.39 0.62
N THR A 263 -22.73 -7.63 -0.50
CA THR A 263 -23.33 -8.35 -1.64
C THR A 263 -23.43 -9.84 -1.37
N LEU A 264 -22.52 -10.43 -0.57
CA LEU A 264 -22.61 -11.81 -0.12
C LEU A 264 -23.78 -12.03 0.84
N VAL A 265 -24.07 -11.07 1.73
CA VAL A 265 -25.27 -11.10 2.55
C VAL A 265 -26.55 -11.01 1.70
N ARG A 266 -26.54 -10.19 0.65
CA ARG A 266 -27.68 -10.14 -0.32
C ARG A 266 -27.87 -11.44 -1.11
N TYR A 267 -26.79 -12.18 -1.34
CA TYR A 267 -26.83 -13.53 -1.92
C TYR A 267 -27.54 -14.55 -1.01
N GLY A 268 -27.67 -14.25 0.30
CA GLY A 268 -28.34 -15.12 1.26
C GLY A 268 -27.43 -15.71 2.34
N LEU A 269 -26.16 -15.30 2.40
CA LEU A 269 -25.25 -15.73 3.46
C LEU A 269 -25.50 -14.96 4.76
N SER A 270 -25.21 -15.60 5.90
CA SER A 270 -25.15 -14.88 7.18
C SER A 270 -24.01 -13.87 7.17
N SER A 271 -24.11 -12.80 7.97
CA SER A 271 -23.02 -11.81 8.11
C SER A 271 -21.71 -12.47 8.53
N SER A 272 -21.75 -13.48 9.38
CA SER A 272 -20.57 -14.22 9.81
C SER A 272 -19.93 -15.04 8.68
N ASP A 273 -20.74 -15.72 7.86
CA ASP A 273 -20.22 -16.51 6.73
C ASP A 273 -19.64 -15.59 5.64
N ALA A 274 -20.32 -14.48 5.35
CA ALA A 274 -19.83 -13.48 4.41
C ALA A 274 -18.48 -12.89 4.84
N LEU A 275 -18.31 -12.60 6.14
CA LEU A 275 -17.05 -12.11 6.70
C LEU A 275 -15.96 -13.20 6.73
N SER A 276 -16.33 -14.46 6.99
CA SER A 276 -15.40 -15.59 6.94
C SER A 276 -14.83 -15.77 5.52
N LEU A 277 -15.71 -15.79 4.50
CA LEU A 277 -15.30 -15.84 3.09
C LEU A 277 -14.41 -14.68 2.70
N PHE A 278 -14.81 -13.47 3.07
CA PHE A 278 -14.05 -12.25 2.80
C PHE A 278 -12.68 -12.27 3.51
N GLY A 279 -12.63 -12.66 4.78
CA GLY A 279 -11.40 -12.75 5.57
C GLY A 279 -10.43 -13.78 5.03
N THR A 280 -10.92 -14.98 4.67
CA THR A 280 -10.10 -16.03 4.05
C THR A 280 -9.54 -15.58 2.72
N LEU A 281 -10.37 -14.95 1.88
CA LEU A 281 -9.94 -14.50 0.56
C LEU A 281 -8.93 -13.35 0.64
N THR A 282 -9.28 -12.26 1.34
CA THR A 282 -8.46 -11.03 1.38
C THR A 282 -7.33 -11.10 2.42
N GLY A 283 -7.52 -11.84 3.49
CA GLY A 283 -6.54 -12.00 4.56
C GLY A 283 -5.49 -13.08 4.30
N LEU A 284 -5.87 -14.18 3.64
CA LEU A 284 -5.00 -15.35 3.45
C LEU A 284 -4.65 -15.57 1.96
N SER A 285 -5.66 -15.82 1.11
CA SER A 285 -5.42 -16.30 -0.25
C SER A 285 -4.80 -15.23 -1.16
N LEU A 286 -5.33 -14.00 -1.18
CA LEU A 286 -4.79 -12.91 -2.01
C LEU A 286 -3.35 -12.54 -1.65
N PRO A 287 -2.94 -12.42 -0.36
CA PRO A 287 -1.54 -12.17 -0.01
C PRO A 287 -0.56 -13.23 -0.52
N VAL A 288 -0.95 -14.50 -0.53
CA VAL A 288 -0.14 -15.59 -1.11
C VAL A 288 0.06 -15.36 -2.60
N LEU A 289 -1.03 -15.09 -3.33
CA LEU A 289 -1.01 -14.87 -4.77
C LEU A 289 -0.25 -13.59 -5.17
N LEU A 290 -0.30 -12.56 -4.34
CA LEU A 290 0.41 -11.29 -4.57
C LEU A 290 1.90 -11.36 -4.23
N PHE A 291 2.33 -12.38 -3.48
CA PHE A 291 3.71 -12.52 -3.00
C PHE A 291 4.76 -12.54 -4.14
N PRO A 292 4.58 -13.28 -5.25
CA PRO A 292 5.52 -13.23 -6.37
C PRO A 292 5.70 -11.84 -6.98
N GLY A 293 4.64 -11.02 -6.97
CA GLY A 293 4.67 -9.65 -7.46
C GLY A 293 5.64 -8.74 -6.69
N VAL A 294 5.98 -9.11 -5.43
CA VAL A 294 7.01 -8.40 -4.65
C VAL A 294 8.37 -8.49 -5.33
N LEU A 295 8.74 -9.68 -5.83
CA LEU A 295 9.99 -9.89 -6.53
C LEU A 295 10.02 -9.13 -7.87
N CYS A 296 8.89 -9.11 -8.59
CA CYS A 296 8.76 -8.31 -9.81
C CYS A 296 8.82 -6.80 -9.56
N SER A 297 8.37 -6.32 -8.39
CA SER A 297 8.46 -4.89 -8.05
C SER A 297 9.90 -4.37 -8.00
N CYS A 298 10.86 -5.22 -7.66
CA CYS A 298 12.28 -4.87 -7.72
C CYS A 298 12.74 -4.57 -9.15
N ALA A 299 12.28 -5.36 -10.12
CA ALA A 299 12.56 -5.11 -11.54
C ALA A 299 11.89 -3.81 -12.03
N CYS A 300 10.67 -3.54 -11.57
CA CYS A 300 9.91 -2.32 -11.91
C CYS A 300 10.67 -1.03 -11.54
N VAL A 301 11.36 -1.03 -10.39
CA VAL A 301 12.18 0.12 -9.94
C VAL A 301 13.33 0.42 -10.91
N LEU A 302 13.91 -0.60 -11.54
CA LEU A 302 15.00 -0.44 -12.51
C LEU A 302 14.49 -0.12 -13.92
N ILE A 303 13.34 -0.60 -14.30
CA ILE A 303 12.72 -0.38 -15.61
C ILE A 303 12.36 1.11 -15.81
N LEU A 304 11.81 1.76 -14.80
CA LEU A 304 11.33 3.14 -14.90
C LEU A 304 12.43 4.12 -15.34
N PRO A 305 13.60 4.23 -14.65
CA PRO A 305 14.66 5.15 -15.07
C PRO A 305 15.28 4.74 -16.41
N ALA A 306 15.46 3.44 -16.67
CA ALA A 306 16.02 2.95 -17.93
C ALA A 306 15.14 3.35 -19.14
N ILE A 307 13.83 3.24 -19.00
CA ILE A 307 12.88 3.69 -20.05
C ILE A 307 12.86 5.21 -20.18
N SER A 308 12.91 5.96 -19.07
CA SER A 308 12.93 7.41 -19.10
C SER A 308 14.16 7.94 -19.83
N GLU A 309 15.34 7.38 -19.56
CA GLU A 309 16.60 7.71 -20.24
C GLU A 309 16.55 7.35 -21.73
N ALA A 310 16.17 6.13 -22.08
CA ALA A 310 16.06 5.68 -23.46
C ALA A 310 15.05 6.52 -24.27
N ASN A 311 13.93 6.93 -23.64
CA ASN A 311 12.94 7.80 -24.27
C ASN A 311 13.47 9.22 -24.49
N ALA A 312 14.19 9.79 -23.52
CA ALA A 312 14.82 11.11 -23.64
C ALA A 312 15.88 11.13 -24.74
N CYS A 313 16.65 10.03 -24.91
CA CYS A 313 17.66 9.87 -25.97
C CYS A 313 17.06 9.47 -27.35
N GLY A 314 15.74 9.33 -27.48
CA GLY A 314 15.07 8.93 -28.72
C GLY A 314 15.32 7.48 -29.16
N GLN A 315 15.80 6.61 -28.27
CA GLN A 315 16.19 5.23 -28.55
C GLN A 315 14.98 4.28 -28.59
N LYS A 316 14.10 4.44 -29.58
CA LYS A 316 12.85 3.63 -29.73
C LYS A 316 13.10 2.12 -29.73
N HIS A 317 14.20 1.66 -30.35
CA HIS A 317 14.55 0.24 -30.38
C HIS A 317 14.84 -0.32 -28.99
N HIS A 318 15.58 0.43 -28.15
CA HIS A 318 15.88 0.03 -26.77
C HIS A 318 14.61 -0.02 -25.90
N VAL A 319 13.71 0.96 -26.06
CA VAL A 319 12.40 0.95 -25.39
C VAL A 319 11.62 -0.30 -25.79
N SER A 320 11.52 -0.60 -27.10
CA SER A 320 10.79 -1.79 -27.60
C SER A 320 11.40 -3.10 -27.10
N GLN A 321 12.74 -3.23 -27.05
CA GLN A 321 13.39 -4.41 -26.47
C GLN A 321 13.10 -4.58 -24.99
N THR A 322 13.14 -3.47 -24.22
CA THR A 322 12.83 -3.50 -22.78
C THR A 322 11.40 -3.91 -22.54
N VAL A 323 10.43 -3.42 -23.33
CA VAL A 323 9.03 -3.85 -23.28
C VAL A 323 8.90 -5.35 -23.52
N THR A 324 9.49 -5.86 -24.62
CA THR A 324 9.42 -7.30 -24.96
C THR A 324 10.02 -8.16 -23.86
N ARG A 325 11.19 -7.79 -23.33
CA ARG A 325 11.84 -8.48 -22.21
C ARG A 325 10.98 -8.46 -20.94
N SER A 326 10.37 -7.32 -20.62
CA SER A 326 9.47 -7.18 -19.45
C SER A 326 8.25 -8.09 -19.59
N VAL A 327 7.61 -8.12 -20.77
CA VAL A 327 6.45 -8.99 -21.01
C VAL A 327 6.86 -10.46 -20.92
N SER A 328 7.96 -10.87 -21.59
CA SER A 328 8.43 -12.24 -21.56
C SER A 328 8.80 -12.69 -20.15
N PHE A 329 9.51 -11.85 -19.40
CA PHE A 329 9.86 -12.14 -18.01
C PHE A 329 8.63 -12.24 -17.13
N GLY A 330 7.71 -11.26 -17.21
CA GLY A 330 6.46 -11.25 -16.44
C GLY A 330 5.57 -12.45 -16.75
N MET A 331 5.52 -12.87 -18.03
CA MET A 331 4.78 -14.07 -18.46
C MET A 331 5.41 -15.35 -17.92
N CYS A 332 6.71 -15.58 -18.18
CA CYS A 332 7.40 -16.79 -17.70
C CYS A 332 7.37 -16.90 -16.18
N PHE A 333 7.69 -15.83 -15.48
CA PHE A 333 7.67 -15.78 -14.02
C PHE A 333 6.26 -15.98 -13.47
N GLY A 334 5.27 -15.30 -14.05
CA GLY A 334 3.85 -15.44 -13.67
C GLY A 334 3.33 -16.86 -13.89
N LEU A 335 3.62 -17.48 -15.04
CA LEU A 335 3.20 -18.85 -15.34
C LEU A 335 3.88 -19.88 -14.43
N SER A 336 5.16 -19.68 -14.07
CA SER A 336 5.85 -20.55 -13.11
C SER A 336 5.13 -20.55 -11.76
N PHE A 337 4.76 -19.38 -11.24
CA PHE A 337 3.99 -19.28 -10.00
C PHE A 337 2.55 -19.77 -10.13
N THR A 338 1.92 -19.58 -11.29
CA THR A 338 0.60 -20.18 -11.57
C THR A 338 0.68 -21.69 -11.43
N PHE A 339 1.68 -22.34 -12.04
CA PHE A 339 1.87 -23.77 -11.93
C PHE A 339 2.13 -24.23 -10.50
N ILE A 340 3.01 -23.53 -9.77
CA ILE A 340 3.31 -23.80 -8.35
C ILE A 340 2.04 -23.72 -7.50
N PHE A 341 1.29 -22.61 -7.60
CA PHE A 341 0.08 -22.41 -6.82
C PHE A 341 -1.05 -23.35 -7.22
N PHE A 342 -1.16 -23.70 -8.50
CA PHE A 342 -2.15 -24.68 -8.95
C PHE A 342 -1.89 -26.08 -8.35
N CYS A 343 -0.62 -26.53 -8.37
CA CYS A 343 -0.25 -27.83 -7.83
C CYS A 343 -0.25 -27.89 -6.30
N LEU A 344 0.17 -26.80 -5.64
CA LEU A 344 0.32 -26.75 -4.19
C LEU A 344 -0.83 -26.06 -3.45
N SER A 345 -1.91 -25.70 -4.15
CA SER A 345 -3.05 -24.95 -3.56
C SER A 345 -3.61 -25.60 -2.32
N ASP A 346 -3.89 -26.91 -2.36
CA ASP A 346 -4.48 -27.66 -1.24
C ASP A 346 -3.47 -27.83 -0.11
N PHE A 347 -2.19 -28.05 -0.43
CA PHE A 347 -1.13 -28.11 0.57
C PHE A 347 -0.97 -26.76 1.28
N ILE A 348 -0.96 -25.66 0.55
CA ILE A 348 -0.86 -24.30 1.13
C ILE A 348 -2.09 -24.00 1.97
N GLY A 349 -3.29 -24.30 1.47
CA GLY A 349 -4.54 -24.07 2.18
C GLY A 349 -4.62 -24.83 3.49
N ASN A 350 -4.34 -26.12 3.47
CA ASN A 350 -4.47 -26.99 4.64
C ASN A 350 -3.28 -26.90 5.60
N PHE A 351 -2.04 -26.94 5.07
CA PHE A 351 -0.85 -26.96 5.91
C PHE A 351 -0.53 -25.60 6.56
N LEU A 352 -0.63 -24.50 5.79
CA LEU A 352 -0.29 -23.17 6.31
C LEU A 352 -1.45 -22.48 7.03
N PHE A 353 -2.70 -22.73 6.60
CA PHE A 353 -3.85 -21.95 7.06
C PHE A 353 -4.98 -22.79 7.66
N GLY A 354 -4.87 -24.12 7.63
CA GLY A 354 -5.92 -25.01 8.14
C GLY A 354 -7.28 -24.83 7.46
N SER A 355 -7.30 -24.41 6.17
CA SER A 355 -8.52 -24.03 5.47
C SER A 355 -8.55 -24.53 4.02
N ASP A 356 -9.42 -25.50 3.75
CA ASP A 356 -9.71 -25.98 2.39
C ASP A 356 -10.19 -24.85 1.47
N LEU A 357 -10.95 -23.92 2.04
CA LEU A 357 -11.47 -22.77 1.32
C LEU A 357 -10.33 -21.85 0.81
N CYS A 358 -9.27 -21.69 1.59
CA CYS A 358 -8.10 -20.94 1.16
C CYS A 358 -7.42 -21.62 -0.05
N GLY A 359 -7.26 -22.95 -0.01
CA GLY A 359 -6.75 -23.73 -1.14
C GLY A 359 -7.60 -23.57 -2.39
N TYR A 360 -8.92 -23.65 -2.25
CA TYR A 360 -9.86 -23.41 -3.36
C TYR A 360 -9.67 -22.03 -4.00
N PHE A 361 -9.57 -20.96 -3.20
CA PHE A 361 -9.35 -19.62 -3.72
C PHE A 361 -8.00 -19.47 -4.41
N ILE A 362 -6.93 -20.03 -3.85
CA ILE A 362 -5.60 -20.03 -4.47
C ILE A 362 -5.63 -20.72 -5.83
N ARG A 363 -6.25 -21.90 -5.91
CA ARG A 363 -6.37 -22.67 -7.16
C ARG A 363 -7.15 -21.91 -8.25
N LYS A 364 -8.24 -21.25 -7.89
CA LYS A 364 -9.06 -20.47 -8.83
C LYS A 364 -8.35 -19.19 -9.29
N LEU A 365 -7.64 -18.51 -8.38
CA LEU A 365 -7.04 -17.21 -8.63
C LEU A 365 -5.57 -17.26 -9.08
N CYS A 366 -4.92 -18.43 -9.11
CA CYS A 366 -3.51 -18.52 -9.56
C CYS A 366 -3.27 -17.93 -10.95
N TRP A 367 -4.28 -17.96 -11.83
CA TRP A 367 -4.26 -17.33 -13.15
C TRP A 367 -4.11 -15.80 -13.12
N LEU A 368 -4.26 -15.16 -11.95
CA LEU A 368 -3.93 -13.74 -11.78
C LEU A 368 -2.42 -13.47 -11.85
N CYS A 369 -1.57 -14.44 -11.50
CA CYS A 369 -0.13 -14.22 -11.38
C CYS A 369 0.53 -13.66 -12.65
N PRO A 370 0.31 -14.21 -13.87
CA PRO A 370 0.88 -13.59 -15.06
C PRO A 370 0.35 -12.20 -15.32
N MET A 371 -0.96 -11.97 -15.11
CA MET A 371 -1.58 -10.66 -15.36
C MET A 371 -1.01 -9.59 -14.42
N LEU A 372 -0.87 -9.90 -13.13
CA LEU A 372 -0.29 -9.02 -12.11
C LEU A 372 1.14 -8.61 -12.46
N ASN A 373 1.97 -9.59 -12.84
CA ASN A 373 3.38 -9.34 -13.12
C ASN A 373 3.59 -8.54 -14.41
N ILE A 374 2.87 -8.89 -15.48
CA ILE A 374 2.94 -8.19 -16.77
C ILE A 374 2.44 -6.75 -16.61
N SER A 375 1.24 -6.56 -16.02
CA SER A 375 0.66 -5.22 -15.86
C SER A 375 1.53 -4.32 -14.98
N GLY A 376 2.10 -4.84 -13.89
CA GLY A 376 3.00 -4.09 -13.02
C GLY A 376 4.24 -3.57 -13.75
N MET A 377 4.90 -4.43 -14.55
CA MET A 377 6.08 -4.04 -15.35
C MET A 377 5.71 -3.05 -16.45
N LEU A 378 4.61 -3.27 -17.16
CA LEU A 378 4.16 -2.37 -18.22
C LEU A 378 3.69 -1.02 -17.68
N CYS A 379 3.07 -0.97 -16.50
CA CYS A 379 2.77 0.30 -15.83
C CYS A 379 4.06 1.09 -15.55
N SER A 380 5.14 0.42 -15.10
CA SER A 380 6.44 1.07 -14.90
C SER A 380 7.03 1.60 -16.21
N VAL A 381 6.89 0.87 -17.31
CA VAL A 381 7.25 1.36 -18.66
C VAL A 381 6.46 2.61 -19.02
N LEU A 382 5.13 2.61 -18.86
CA LEU A 382 4.28 3.76 -19.18
C LEU A 382 4.61 4.97 -18.28
N HIS A 383 4.94 4.77 -17.02
CA HIS A 383 5.43 5.83 -16.15
C HIS A 383 6.75 6.41 -16.65
N GLY A 384 7.70 5.56 -17.10
CA GLY A 384 8.95 5.99 -17.72
C GLY A 384 8.75 6.76 -19.05
N LEU A 385 7.68 6.45 -19.78
CA LEU A 385 7.27 7.18 -21.00
C LEU A 385 6.48 8.48 -20.70
N GLY A 386 6.26 8.84 -19.43
CA GLY A 386 5.52 10.04 -19.02
C GLY A 386 3.99 9.92 -19.13
N MET A 387 3.45 8.69 -19.26
CA MET A 387 2.03 8.43 -19.46
C MET A 387 1.27 8.13 -18.15
N ALA A 388 1.63 8.78 -17.05
CA ALA A 388 1.05 8.53 -15.71
C ALA A 388 -0.48 8.75 -15.66
N LYS A 389 -1.01 9.75 -16.41
CA LYS A 389 -2.45 10.01 -16.47
C LYS A 389 -3.22 8.85 -17.10
N GLN A 390 -2.68 8.25 -18.16
CA GLN A 390 -3.30 7.11 -18.85
C GLN A 390 -3.29 5.86 -17.96
N VAL A 391 -2.19 5.63 -17.23
CA VAL A 391 -2.10 4.53 -16.25
C VAL A 391 -3.18 4.70 -15.17
N LEU A 392 -3.34 5.90 -14.62
CA LEU A 392 -4.40 6.19 -13.64
C LEU A 392 -5.78 5.90 -14.21
N LEU A 393 -6.08 6.40 -15.42
CA LEU A 393 -7.37 6.20 -16.08
C LEU A 393 -7.70 4.72 -16.26
N VAL A 394 -6.74 3.94 -16.77
CA VAL A 394 -6.94 2.49 -16.99
C VAL A 394 -7.14 1.75 -15.67
N ASN A 395 -6.40 2.11 -14.62
CA ASN A 395 -6.60 1.55 -13.28
C ASN A 395 -7.99 1.85 -12.73
N LEU A 396 -8.47 3.09 -12.86
CA LEU A 396 -9.82 3.48 -12.42
C LEU A 396 -10.91 2.74 -13.22
N LEU A 397 -10.75 2.61 -14.53
CA LEU A 397 -11.67 1.84 -15.37
C LEU A 397 -11.71 0.37 -14.96
N SER A 398 -10.55 -0.25 -14.71
CA SER A 398 -10.45 -1.62 -14.20
C SER A 398 -11.20 -1.79 -12.87
N CYS A 399 -11.03 -0.83 -11.94
CA CYS A 399 -11.77 -0.79 -10.68
C CYS A 399 -13.29 -0.64 -10.90
N CYS A 400 -13.71 0.25 -11.80
CA CYS A 400 -15.13 0.43 -12.13
C CYS A 400 -15.77 -0.85 -12.69
N ILE A 401 -15.07 -1.54 -13.60
CA ILE A 401 -15.51 -2.85 -14.13
C ILE A 401 -15.69 -3.84 -12.97
N ARG A 402 -14.71 -3.95 -12.10
CA ARG A 402 -14.75 -4.88 -10.97
C ARG A 402 -15.88 -4.56 -10.00
N ILE A 403 -16.01 -3.28 -9.59
CA ILE A 403 -17.10 -2.83 -8.71
C ILE A 403 -18.47 -3.10 -9.34
N SER A 404 -18.65 -2.84 -10.63
CA SER A 404 -19.90 -3.12 -11.33
C SER A 404 -20.22 -4.61 -11.35
N MET A 405 -19.24 -5.46 -11.64
CA MET A 405 -19.42 -6.91 -11.59
C MET A 405 -19.75 -7.41 -10.17
N ILE A 406 -19.09 -6.87 -9.13
CA ILE A 406 -19.41 -7.20 -7.73
C ILE A 406 -20.86 -6.83 -7.41
N ALA A 407 -21.29 -5.62 -7.76
CA ALA A 407 -22.62 -5.14 -7.44
C ALA A 407 -23.74 -5.94 -8.15
N LEU A 408 -23.52 -6.38 -9.38
CA LEU A 408 -24.51 -7.03 -10.22
C LEU A 408 -24.48 -8.56 -10.12
N LEU A 409 -23.29 -9.16 -10.09
CA LEU A 409 -23.14 -10.62 -10.21
C LEU A 409 -22.98 -11.34 -8.88
N VAL A 410 -22.35 -10.73 -7.87
CA VAL A 410 -22.16 -11.39 -6.57
C VAL A 410 -23.48 -11.67 -5.86
N PRO A 411 -24.51 -10.80 -5.88
CA PRO A 411 -25.81 -11.12 -5.32
C PRO A 411 -26.53 -12.30 -5.99
N LEU A 412 -26.14 -12.68 -7.21
CA LEU A 412 -26.74 -13.79 -7.98
C LEU A 412 -25.95 -15.09 -7.84
N ASN A 413 -24.62 -15.02 -7.88
CA ASN A 413 -23.72 -16.17 -8.00
C ASN A 413 -22.74 -16.33 -6.82
N GLY A 414 -22.88 -15.52 -5.78
CA GLY A 414 -22.03 -15.60 -4.57
C GLY A 414 -20.56 -15.24 -4.83
N ILE A 415 -19.67 -15.83 -4.03
CA ILE A 415 -18.23 -15.49 -4.02
C ILE A 415 -17.53 -15.82 -5.35
N ASP A 416 -17.97 -16.83 -6.10
CA ASP A 416 -17.37 -17.19 -7.38
C ASP A 416 -17.47 -16.05 -8.40
N ALA A 417 -18.57 -15.29 -8.39
CA ALA A 417 -18.70 -14.11 -9.23
C ALA A 417 -17.65 -13.05 -8.92
N TYR A 418 -17.25 -12.90 -7.65
CA TYR A 418 -16.16 -12.01 -7.28
C TYR A 418 -14.80 -12.51 -7.80
N LEU A 419 -14.54 -13.81 -7.74
CA LEU A 419 -13.31 -14.39 -8.30
C LEU A 419 -13.20 -14.11 -9.80
N TRP A 420 -14.29 -14.25 -10.54
CA TRP A 420 -14.37 -13.90 -11.96
C TRP A 420 -14.22 -12.39 -12.20
N ALA A 421 -14.81 -11.54 -11.35
CA ALA A 421 -14.66 -10.09 -11.44
C ALA A 421 -13.19 -9.65 -11.28
N LEU A 422 -12.46 -10.27 -10.34
CA LEU A 422 -11.02 -10.08 -10.20
C LEU A 422 -10.28 -10.45 -11.48
N LEU A 423 -10.47 -11.65 -11.99
CA LEU A 423 -9.80 -12.12 -13.20
C LEU A 423 -10.10 -11.21 -14.40
N ALA A 424 -11.36 -10.90 -14.66
CA ALA A 424 -11.79 -10.05 -15.77
C ALA A 424 -11.18 -8.64 -15.69
N SER A 425 -11.17 -8.03 -14.50
CA SER A 425 -10.61 -6.68 -14.31
C SER A 425 -9.08 -6.63 -14.52
N TRP A 426 -8.35 -7.68 -14.12
CA TRP A 426 -6.90 -7.76 -14.34
C TRP A 426 -6.56 -8.11 -15.79
N ILE A 427 -7.37 -8.93 -16.49
CA ILE A 427 -7.23 -9.17 -17.92
C ILE A 427 -7.44 -7.86 -18.69
N PHE A 428 -8.51 -7.12 -18.37
CA PHE A 428 -8.76 -5.79 -18.96
C PHE A 428 -7.59 -4.83 -18.73
N LEU A 429 -7.11 -4.72 -17.48
CA LEU A 429 -5.98 -3.85 -17.14
C LEU A 429 -4.75 -4.21 -17.97
N THR A 430 -4.39 -5.50 -18.02
CA THR A 430 -3.22 -5.97 -18.76
C THR A 430 -3.34 -5.70 -20.25
N ALA A 431 -4.50 -5.97 -20.84
CA ALA A 431 -4.75 -5.72 -22.25
C ALA A 431 -4.71 -4.23 -22.59
N ALA A 432 -5.33 -3.37 -21.76
CA ALA A 432 -5.35 -1.93 -21.97
C ALA A 432 -3.95 -1.30 -21.84
N VAL A 433 -3.15 -1.72 -20.85
CA VAL A 433 -1.78 -1.25 -20.67
C VAL A 433 -0.89 -1.71 -21.84
N LEU A 434 -1.02 -2.96 -22.29
CA LEU A 434 -0.35 -3.50 -23.48
C LEU A 434 -0.67 -2.66 -24.72
N PHE A 435 -1.95 -2.39 -24.97
CA PHE A 435 -2.39 -1.56 -26.09
C PHE A 435 -1.79 -0.16 -26.06
N LEU A 436 -1.76 0.48 -24.89
CA LEU A 436 -1.15 1.81 -24.73
C LEU A 436 0.36 1.80 -25.02
N VAL A 437 1.07 0.77 -24.57
CA VAL A 437 2.50 0.60 -24.85
C VAL A 437 2.74 0.38 -26.34
N GLN A 438 1.98 -0.51 -26.99
CA GLN A 438 2.08 -0.77 -28.43
C GLN A 438 1.83 0.50 -29.27
N LYS A 439 0.74 1.23 -28.95
CA LYS A 439 0.42 2.49 -29.60
C LYS A 439 1.55 3.52 -29.50
N LYS A 440 2.26 3.58 -28.37
CA LYS A 440 3.35 4.52 -28.13
C LYS A 440 4.66 4.09 -28.76
N THR A 441 4.93 2.78 -28.84
CA THR A 441 6.18 2.22 -29.40
C THR A 441 6.11 1.94 -30.89
N GLY A 442 4.93 2.06 -31.52
CA GLY A 442 4.74 1.90 -32.96
C GLY A 442 4.74 0.43 -33.43
N LYS A 443 4.36 -0.50 -32.56
CA LYS A 443 4.14 -1.93 -32.88
C LYS A 443 2.67 -2.26 -32.84
#